data_2730eadca54109856e4dc9695210253c
#
_entry.id   2730eadca54109856e4dc9695210253c
#
_cell.length_a   1.000
_cell.length_b   1.000
_cell.length_c   1.000
_cell.angle_alpha   90.00
_cell.angle_beta   90.00
_cell.angle_gamma   90.00
#
_symmetry.space_group_name_H-M   'P 1'
#
loop_
_entity.id
_entity.type
_entity.pdbx_description
1 polymer ?
#
loop_
_entity_poly.entity_id
_entity_poly.type
_entity_poly.pdbx_seq_one_letter_code
_entity_poly.pdbx_strand_id
1 'polypeptide(L)'
;VVIKSGKFKDVGSPLRKMSDEEQALLQSVMDDVHQQFIEAVAEGRGLDVAAVQALADGRIFTGRQAKASKLVDELGDLEAAIQLAADVAGIEGEPKVIEHRRRFSIRELIESRISGLFPKLDFNSGVGLKYLMAF
;
A
#
# COMPACT_ATOMS: atom_id res chain seq x y z
N VAL A 1 -20.79 -7.44 25.62
CA VAL A 1 -19.58 -7.99 26.28
C VAL A 1 -18.69 -8.56 25.19
N VAL A 2 -17.44 -8.08 25.13
CA VAL A 2 -16.45 -8.61 24.17
C VAL A 2 -15.62 -9.67 24.90
N ILE A 3 -15.64 -10.89 24.38
CA ILE A 3 -14.79 -11.99 24.88
C ILE A 3 -13.56 -12.05 23.99
N LYS A 4 -12.36 -11.91 24.56
CA LYS A 4 -11.10 -11.85 23.82
C LYS A 4 -10.00 -12.64 24.54
N SER A 5 -9.13 -13.26 23.75
CA SER A 5 -8.02 -14.10 24.23
C SER A 5 -6.81 -13.30 24.72
N GLY A 6 -6.78 -11.98 24.54
CA GLY A 6 -5.68 -11.12 24.95
C GLY A 6 -6.11 -9.68 25.11
N LYS A 7 -5.40 -8.93 25.96
CA LYS A 7 -5.73 -7.56 26.35
C LYS A 7 -5.89 -6.62 25.15
N PHE A 8 -5.03 -6.74 24.16
CA PHE A 8 -4.94 -5.84 23.00
C PHE A 8 -5.60 -6.38 21.73
N LYS A 9 -6.34 -7.51 21.79
CA LYS A 9 -6.94 -8.14 20.62
C LYS A 9 -7.97 -7.26 19.87
N ASP A 10 -8.55 -6.30 20.55
CA ASP A 10 -9.54 -5.36 20.04
C ASP A 10 -9.03 -3.91 19.99
N VAL A 11 -7.69 -3.73 20.00
CA VAL A 11 -7.07 -2.43 19.81
C VAL A 11 -7.51 -1.81 18.48
N GLY A 12 -7.87 -0.52 18.49
CA GLY A 12 -8.39 0.17 17.30
C GLY A 12 -9.87 -0.13 16.99
N SER A 13 -10.62 -0.84 17.86
CA SER A 13 -12.05 -1.07 17.68
C SER A 13 -12.83 0.25 17.63
N PRO A 14 -13.72 0.47 16.62
CA PRO A 14 -14.57 1.65 16.55
C PRO A 14 -15.69 1.67 17.58
N LEU A 15 -15.92 0.54 18.28
CA LEU A 15 -17.04 0.36 19.22
C LEU A 15 -16.73 0.88 20.64
N ARG A 16 -15.51 1.28 20.92
CA ARG A 16 -15.08 1.83 22.22
C ARG A 16 -13.93 2.81 22.06
N LYS A 17 -13.77 3.67 23.06
CA LYS A 17 -12.57 4.53 23.14
C LYS A 17 -11.33 3.68 23.36
N MET A 18 -10.25 4.07 22.72
CA MET A 18 -8.91 3.53 22.93
C MET A 18 -8.41 3.96 24.32
N SER A 19 -7.78 3.06 25.06
CA SER A 19 -7.11 3.40 26.31
C SER A 19 -5.74 4.05 26.07
N ASP A 20 -5.22 4.77 27.06
CA ASP A 20 -3.90 5.42 26.98
C ASP A 20 -2.78 4.39 26.71
N GLU A 21 -2.90 3.19 27.29
CA GLU A 21 -1.96 2.09 27.08
C GLU A 21 -2.01 1.55 25.66
N GLU A 22 -3.20 1.42 25.06
CA GLU A 22 -3.37 1.02 23.67
C GLU A 22 -2.85 2.10 22.70
N GLN A 23 -3.08 3.36 23.03
CA GLN A 23 -2.55 4.48 22.26
C GLN A 23 -1.02 4.49 22.31
N ALA A 24 -0.42 4.33 23.49
CA ALA A 24 1.03 4.25 23.62
C ALA A 24 1.63 3.07 22.85
N LEU A 25 0.96 1.91 22.87
CA LEU A 25 1.37 0.74 22.10
C LEU A 25 1.36 1.03 20.58
N LEU A 26 0.26 1.58 20.06
CA LEU A 26 0.18 1.92 18.64
C LEU A 26 1.18 3.01 18.25
N GLN A 27 1.37 4.02 19.10
CA GLN A 27 2.35 5.07 18.88
C GLN A 27 3.77 4.49 18.76
N SER A 28 4.15 3.60 19.68
CA SER A 28 5.48 2.96 19.62
C SER A 28 5.70 2.16 18.33
N VAL A 29 4.66 1.47 17.83
CA VAL A 29 4.74 0.76 16.55
C VAL A 29 4.88 1.74 15.39
N MET A 30 4.12 2.85 15.40
CA MET A 30 4.22 3.87 14.36
C MET A 30 5.59 4.55 14.34
N ASP A 31 6.14 4.87 15.52
CA ASP A 31 7.46 5.47 15.66
C ASP A 31 8.56 4.55 15.11
N ASP A 32 8.49 3.25 15.42
CA ASP A 32 9.44 2.26 14.93
C ASP A 32 9.36 2.09 13.40
N VAL A 33 8.15 1.95 12.86
CA VAL A 33 7.92 1.86 11.40
C VAL A 33 8.39 3.13 10.69
N HIS A 34 8.13 4.31 11.28
CA HIS A 34 8.58 5.58 10.73
C HIS A 34 10.11 5.68 10.72
N GLN A 35 10.77 5.24 11.79
CA GLN A 35 12.21 5.21 11.86
C GLN A 35 12.82 4.27 10.79
N GLN A 36 12.27 3.07 10.63
CA GLN A 36 12.69 2.13 9.58
C GLN A 36 12.52 2.74 8.18
N PHE A 37 11.42 3.46 7.94
CA PHE A 37 11.21 4.16 6.68
C PHE A 37 12.27 5.23 6.43
N ILE A 38 12.59 6.05 7.43
CA ILE A 38 13.63 7.10 7.33
C ILE A 38 14.99 6.47 6.99
N GLU A 39 15.36 5.40 7.67
CA GLU A 39 16.62 4.69 7.45
C GLU A 39 16.69 4.09 6.04
N ALA A 40 15.62 3.44 5.58
CA ALA A 40 15.56 2.88 4.23
C ALA A 40 15.67 3.96 3.13
N VAL A 41 15.04 5.13 3.33
CA VAL A 41 15.17 6.25 2.39
C VAL A 41 16.57 6.84 2.43
N ALA A 42 17.15 7.01 3.62
CA ALA A 42 18.51 7.53 3.78
C ALA A 42 19.53 6.64 3.07
N GLU A 43 19.45 5.32 3.27
CA GLU A 43 20.29 4.33 2.60
C GLU A 43 20.08 4.34 1.09
N GLY A 44 18.83 4.20 0.63
CA GLY A 44 18.50 4.13 -0.80
C GLY A 44 18.82 5.40 -1.59
N ARG A 45 18.82 6.57 -0.93
CA ARG A 45 19.10 7.87 -1.55
C ARG A 45 20.52 8.41 -1.26
N GLY A 46 21.30 7.72 -0.42
CA GLY A 46 22.61 8.19 0.03
C GLY A 46 22.53 9.53 0.78
N LEU A 47 21.48 9.72 1.57
CA LEU A 47 21.22 10.94 2.35
C LEU A 47 21.53 10.71 3.83
N ASP A 48 21.81 11.80 4.54
CA ASP A 48 21.91 11.76 5.99
C ASP A 48 20.54 11.48 6.64
N VAL A 49 20.51 10.63 7.66
CA VAL A 49 19.27 10.23 8.36
C VAL A 49 18.53 11.45 8.94
N ALA A 50 19.27 12.42 9.50
CA ALA A 50 18.68 13.64 10.04
C ALA A 50 18.05 14.53 8.95
N ALA A 51 18.66 14.55 7.77
CA ALA A 51 18.10 15.27 6.61
C ALA A 51 16.79 14.62 6.14
N VAL A 52 16.75 13.28 6.06
CA VAL A 52 15.52 12.55 5.71
C VAL A 52 14.45 12.73 6.78
N GLN A 53 14.79 12.65 8.05
CA GLN A 53 13.86 12.86 9.16
C GLN A 53 13.18 14.23 9.10
N ALA A 54 13.90 15.28 8.69
CA ALA A 54 13.33 16.61 8.53
C ALA A 54 12.34 16.72 7.34
N LEU A 55 12.39 15.78 6.39
CA LEU A 55 11.50 15.71 5.23
C LEU A 55 10.31 14.74 5.48
N ALA A 56 10.47 13.77 6.36
CA ALA A 56 9.54 12.67 6.58
C ALA A 56 8.47 12.98 7.64
N ASP A 57 7.88 14.16 7.62
CA ASP A 57 6.84 14.61 8.55
C ASP A 57 5.41 14.41 8.03
N GLY A 58 5.25 13.70 6.91
CA GLY A 58 3.95 13.45 6.30
C GLY A 58 3.48 14.53 5.31
N ARG A 59 4.32 15.54 5.03
CA ARG A 59 3.98 16.57 4.02
C ARG A 59 3.98 16.01 2.60
N ILE A 60 3.24 16.68 1.71
CA ILE A 60 3.27 16.42 0.27
C ILE A 60 4.37 17.28 -0.38
N PHE A 61 5.02 16.72 -1.40
CA PHE A 61 6.01 17.41 -2.22
C PHE A 61 5.53 17.55 -3.66
N THR A 62 5.81 18.68 -4.28
CA THR A 62 5.78 18.77 -5.75
C THR A 62 6.99 18.02 -6.32
N GLY A 63 6.92 17.60 -7.59
CA GLY A 63 8.06 16.95 -8.23
C GLY A 63 9.35 17.77 -8.14
N ARG A 64 9.27 19.10 -8.34
CA ARG A 64 10.42 20.01 -8.20
C ARG A 64 11.01 20.02 -6.79
N GLN A 65 10.15 20.02 -5.77
CA GLN A 65 10.60 19.96 -4.37
C GLN A 65 11.24 18.61 -4.06
N ALA A 66 10.66 17.51 -4.54
CA ALA A 66 11.21 16.16 -4.36
C ALA A 66 12.59 16.03 -5.03
N LYS A 67 12.77 16.59 -6.26
CA LYS A 67 14.06 16.62 -6.95
C LYS A 67 15.07 17.48 -6.20
N ALA A 68 14.69 18.67 -5.73
CA ALA A 68 15.56 19.54 -4.95
C ALA A 68 16.03 18.89 -3.64
N SER A 69 15.16 18.06 -3.01
CA SER A 69 15.48 17.29 -1.81
C SER A 69 16.14 15.93 -2.12
N LYS A 70 16.49 15.64 -3.37
CA LYS A 70 17.09 14.38 -3.84
C LYS A 70 16.27 13.12 -3.56
N LEU A 71 14.97 13.28 -3.36
CA LEU A 71 14.03 12.16 -3.17
C LEU A 71 13.68 11.46 -4.50
N VAL A 72 13.83 12.17 -5.62
CA VAL A 72 13.70 11.64 -6.99
C VAL A 72 14.85 12.13 -7.85
N ASP A 73 15.21 11.38 -8.88
CA ASP A 73 16.36 11.67 -9.73
C ASP A 73 15.98 12.59 -10.89
N GLU A 74 14.84 12.29 -11.54
CA GLU A 74 14.38 13.02 -12.72
C GLU A 74 12.91 13.44 -12.60
N LEU A 75 12.56 14.45 -13.39
CA LEU A 75 11.18 14.90 -13.59
C LEU A 75 10.78 14.56 -15.02
N GLY A 76 9.63 13.95 -15.16
CA GLY A 76 9.10 13.56 -16.45
C GLY A 76 7.66 13.03 -16.33
N ASP A 77 7.09 12.68 -17.47
CA ASP A 77 5.83 11.96 -17.58
C ASP A 77 6.05 10.44 -17.63
N LEU A 78 4.98 9.69 -17.88
CA LEU A 78 5.05 8.23 -17.98
C LEU A 78 5.96 7.77 -19.13
N GLU A 79 5.94 8.48 -20.25
CA GLU A 79 6.74 8.12 -21.42
C GLU A 79 8.24 8.30 -21.13
N ALA A 80 8.61 9.40 -20.52
CA ALA A 80 9.99 9.64 -20.05
C ALA A 80 10.44 8.57 -19.04
N ALA A 81 9.56 8.15 -18.12
CA ALA A 81 9.88 7.09 -17.17
C ALA A 81 10.08 5.72 -17.85
N ILE A 82 9.27 5.39 -18.85
CA ILE A 82 9.42 4.16 -19.65
C ILE A 82 10.75 4.17 -20.40
N GLN A 83 11.08 5.29 -21.03
CA GLN A 83 12.34 5.42 -21.76
C GLN A 83 13.54 5.30 -20.84
N LEU A 84 13.53 5.99 -19.71
CA LEU A 84 14.59 5.90 -18.70
C LEU A 84 14.76 4.47 -18.17
N ALA A 85 13.64 3.76 -17.92
CA ALA A 85 13.69 2.36 -17.50
C ALA A 85 14.29 1.45 -18.58
N ALA A 86 13.98 1.69 -19.86
CA ALA A 86 14.57 0.97 -20.98
C ALA A 86 16.07 1.21 -21.07
N ASP A 87 16.50 2.47 -20.94
CA ASP A 87 17.91 2.85 -20.99
C ASP A 87 18.71 2.19 -19.86
N VAL A 88 18.18 2.21 -18.62
CA VAL A 88 18.81 1.56 -17.46
C VAL A 88 18.87 0.04 -17.62
N ALA A 89 17.88 -0.55 -18.27
CA ALA A 89 17.83 -2.00 -18.54
C ALA A 89 18.67 -2.42 -19.78
N GLY A 90 19.24 -1.48 -20.53
CA GLY A 90 19.99 -1.74 -21.75
C GLY A 90 19.11 -2.24 -22.90
N ILE A 91 17.83 -1.86 -22.94
CA ILE A 91 16.91 -2.20 -24.03
C ILE A 91 17.14 -1.25 -25.18
N GLU A 92 17.61 -1.78 -26.31
CA GLU A 92 17.82 -0.99 -27.54
C GLU A 92 16.49 -0.83 -28.31
N GLY A 93 16.21 0.38 -28.76
CA GLY A 93 15.02 0.73 -29.54
C GLY A 93 13.79 1.01 -28.67
N GLU A 94 12.61 0.92 -29.28
CA GLU A 94 11.34 1.22 -28.62
C GLU A 94 10.92 0.09 -27.66
N PRO A 95 10.77 0.37 -26.34
CA PRO A 95 10.46 -0.65 -25.37
C PRO A 95 9.02 -1.15 -25.50
N LYS A 96 8.81 -2.46 -25.41
CA LYS A 96 7.48 -3.06 -25.40
C LYS A 96 6.87 -2.99 -23.99
N VAL A 97 5.90 -2.10 -23.81
CA VAL A 97 5.16 -1.97 -22.56
C VAL A 97 4.07 -3.05 -22.47
N ILE A 98 4.08 -3.85 -21.39
CA ILE A 98 3.07 -4.87 -21.12
C ILE A 98 2.22 -4.40 -19.94
N GLU A 99 0.98 -4.02 -20.22
CA GLU A 99 0.03 -3.65 -19.17
C GLU A 99 -0.83 -4.86 -18.77
N HIS A 100 -0.80 -5.22 -17.49
CA HIS A 100 -1.74 -6.17 -16.92
C HIS A 100 -3.08 -5.50 -16.63
N ARG A 101 -3.90 -5.32 -17.67
CA ARG A 101 -5.28 -4.84 -17.50
C ARG A 101 -6.14 -5.97 -16.97
N ARG A 102 -6.82 -5.77 -15.82
CA ARG A 102 -7.95 -6.62 -15.45
C ARG A 102 -8.97 -6.53 -16.60
N ARG A 103 -9.18 -7.63 -17.31
CA ARG A 103 -10.27 -7.71 -18.29
C ARG A 103 -11.57 -7.59 -17.49
N PHE A 104 -12.24 -6.48 -17.66
CA PHE A 104 -13.59 -6.30 -17.13
C PHE A 104 -14.48 -7.35 -17.81
N SER A 105 -14.89 -8.36 -17.07
CA SER A 105 -15.79 -9.39 -17.58
C SER A 105 -17.21 -8.84 -17.54
N ILE A 106 -17.92 -8.89 -18.68
CA ILE A 106 -19.36 -8.58 -18.73
C ILE A 106 -20.13 -9.41 -17.70
N ARG A 107 -19.64 -10.61 -17.37
CA ARG A 107 -20.16 -11.46 -16.31
C ARG A 107 -20.08 -10.79 -14.92
N GLU A 108 -18.96 -10.16 -14.56
CA GLU A 108 -18.82 -9.42 -13.29
C GLU A 108 -19.76 -8.22 -13.24
N LEU A 109 -20.00 -7.55 -14.36
CA LEU A 109 -20.97 -6.46 -14.44
C LEU A 109 -22.40 -6.95 -14.21
N ILE A 110 -22.78 -8.09 -14.81
CA ILE A 110 -24.10 -8.71 -14.63
C ILE A 110 -24.28 -9.22 -13.21
N GLU A 111 -23.27 -9.89 -12.64
CA GLU A 111 -23.30 -10.38 -11.27
C GLU A 111 -23.40 -9.25 -10.23
N SER A 112 -22.69 -8.11 -10.44
CA SER A 112 -22.79 -6.95 -9.55
C SER A 112 -24.16 -6.25 -9.61
N ARG A 113 -24.86 -6.28 -10.75
CA ARG A 113 -26.21 -5.71 -10.92
C ARG A 113 -27.29 -6.64 -10.40
N ILE A 114 -27.12 -7.97 -10.58
CA ILE A 114 -28.10 -8.97 -10.17
C ILE A 114 -28.04 -9.24 -8.66
N SER A 115 -26.87 -9.20 -8.03
CA SER A 115 -26.72 -9.33 -6.57
C SER A 115 -27.42 -8.19 -5.80
N GLY A 116 -27.54 -7.01 -6.40
CA GLY A 116 -28.31 -5.89 -5.84
C GLY A 116 -29.84 -6.07 -5.94
N LEU A 117 -30.35 -6.80 -6.93
CA LEU A 117 -31.77 -7.05 -7.13
C LEU A 117 -32.29 -8.32 -6.41
N PHE A 118 -31.41 -9.31 -6.20
CA PHE A 118 -31.75 -10.59 -5.57
C PHE A 118 -30.71 -10.97 -4.50
N PRO A 119 -30.77 -10.39 -3.30
CA PRO A 119 -29.77 -10.62 -2.25
C PRO A 119 -29.75 -12.06 -1.67
N LYS A 120 -30.57 -12.97 -2.20
CA LYS A 120 -30.68 -14.37 -1.74
C LYS A 120 -30.34 -15.44 -2.78
N LEU A 121 -29.89 -15.08 -3.99
CA LEU A 121 -29.43 -16.05 -4.98
C LEU A 121 -27.92 -16.19 -4.92
N ASP A 122 -27.45 -16.93 -3.93
CA ASP A 122 -26.05 -17.32 -3.80
C ASP A 122 -25.76 -18.51 -4.75
N PHE A 123 -25.37 -18.22 -5.98
CA PHE A 123 -25.02 -19.24 -6.98
C PHE A 123 -23.68 -19.94 -6.69
N ASN A 124 -23.06 -19.65 -5.55
CA ASN A 124 -21.78 -20.24 -5.18
C ASN A 124 -21.87 -21.22 -4.00
N SER A 125 -23.07 -21.79 -3.73
CA SER A 125 -23.23 -22.88 -2.77
C SER A 125 -22.87 -24.26 -3.37
N GLY A 126 -21.79 -24.31 -4.13
CA GLY A 126 -21.07 -25.56 -4.32
C GLY A 126 -20.36 -25.89 -3.00
N VAL A 127 -20.78 -26.98 -2.36
CA VAL A 127 -20.14 -27.54 -1.17
C VAL A 127 -18.67 -27.82 -1.49
N GLY A 128 -17.82 -26.82 -1.27
CA GLY A 128 -16.37 -26.93 -1.34
C GLY A 128 -15.83 -26.99 0.07
N LEU A 129 -15.38 -28.17 0.50
CA LEU A 129 -14.55 -28.33 1.69
C LEU A 129 -13.28 -27.47 1.52
N LYS A 130 -13.27 -26.28 2.12
CA LYS A 130 -12.03 -25.49 2.25
C LYS A 130 -11.22 -26.06 3.40
N TYR A 131 -10.22 -26.86 3.09
CA TYR A 131 -9.14 -27.19 4.02
C TYR A 131 -8.30 -25.91 4.23
N LEU A 132 -8.49 -25.26 5.38
CA LEU A 132 -7.57 -24.24 5.87
C LEU A 132 -6.41 -24.97 6.57
N MET A 133 -5.30 -25.20 5.85
CA MET A 133 -4.03 -25.50 6.50
C MET A 133 -3.49 -24.20 7.09
N ALA A 134 -3.49 -24.12 8.42
CA ALA A 134 -2.72 -23.14 9.18
C ALA A 134 -1.26 -23.65 9.27
N PHE A 135 -0.31 -22.85 8.83
CA PHE A 135 1.08 -22.89 9.24
C PHE A 135 1.41 -21.60 9.97
#